data_fce7da5582a4d3a1273cf6ff1584803d
#
_entry.id   fce7da5582a4d3a1273cf6ff1584803d
#
_cell.length_a   1.000
_cell.length_b   1.000
_cell.length_c   1.000
_cell.angle_alpha   90.00
_cell.angle_beta   90.00
_cell.angle_gamma   90.00
#
_symmetry.space_group_name_H-M   'P 1'
#
loop_
_entity.id
_entity.type
_entity.pdbx_description
1 polymer ?
#
loop_
_entity_poly.entity_id
_entity_poly.type
_entity_poly.pdbx_seq_one_letter_code
_entity_poly.pdbx_strand_id
1 'polypeptide(L)'
;MQNGTILQFFHWYYPNDGSLWKKIKEEAPRLAQMGFTAIWLPPACKGTNGTWSSGYDIYDLYDLGEFDQKNSVRTKYGTKQEYIDAITAIHDAGMQVYVDIVLNHKAGGDEAELIKVRKVDPEDRTKFISEPYDIEAFTKFYFPGRKGKYSDFIWDFRCFTGVDFDNKTKETAIYSILNDYGEGWEDVIDDEKGNYDYLMYDDIETRNPAVREELKKWGEWYCQTTGFDGVRLDAVKHIPPAFYNEWLDHMRQVTKKEFFAVGEYWAPGNLPLLLKYIDATEGRMSLFDASLHHNLEAASKQGRDFDLTTIFNDTLVAVKPELSVTVVGNHDTQPLQALEAPVDPWFKPMAYALILLREKGYPCAFYPDLYGAKYKDKGGDGNEYEIYMPGVENIEKLVQARKDIAYGTQRDYLDHANCIGWTREGDDEHKGSGCAVLLSNGDEGFKQMEVGKRHAGKTFIDYLGKHPARVTIDADGKAEFHVAGSSVSVWVAEDRG
;
A
#
# COMPACT_ATOMS: atom_id res chain seq x y z
N MET A 1 -8.34 -13.15 -18.39
CA MET A 1 -8.46 -12.28 -17.18
C MET A 1 -7.63 -11.04 -17.44
N GLN A 2 -8.18 -9.84 -17.24
CA GLN A 2 -7.43 -8.59 -17.50
C GLN A 2 -6.30 -8.43 -16.49
N ASN A 3 -5.12 -7.99 -16.92
CA ASN A 3 -3.99 -7.67 -16.05
C ASN A 3 -4.28 -6.39 -15.25
N GLY A 4 -4.66 -6.52 -13.98
CA GLY A 4 -4.94 -5.38 -13.11
C GLY A 4 -3.67 -4.65 -12.66
N THR A 5 -3.78 -3.34 -12.41
CA THR A 5 -2.73 -2.49 -11.86
C THR A 5 -3.35 -1.45 -10.92
N ILE A 6 -2.86 -1.36 -9.69
CA ILE A 6 -3.26 -0.34 -8.71
C ILE A 6 -2.35 0.88 -8.86
N LEU A 7 -2.88 2.07 -8.65
CA LEU A 7 -2.08 3.28 -8.40
C LEU A 7 -2.41 3.82 -7.02
N GLN A 8 -1.42 3.88 -6.12
CA GLN A 8 -1.49 4.68 -4.90
C GLN A 8 -1.43 6.16 -5.31
N PHE A 9 -2.58 6.86 -5.25
CA PHE A 9 -2.68 8.22 -5.78
C PHE A 9 -2.40 9.30 -4.73
N PHE A 10 -1.42 9.11 -3.91
CA PHE A 10 -0.92 10.08 -2.93
C PHE A 10 0.50 9.74 -2.49
N HIS A 11 1.13 10.70 -1.81
CA HIS A 11 2.36 10.50 -1.04
C HIS A 11 2.27 11.29 0.27
N TRP A 12 3.12 10.99 1.25
CA TRP A 12 3.03 11.58 2.59
C TRP A 12 3.00 13.11 2.58
N TYR A 13 3.88 13.71 1.78
CA TYR A 13 4.06 15.16 1.68
C TYR A 13 3.17 15.82 0.62
N TYR A 14 2.08 15.17 0.20
CA TYR A 14 1.14 15.81 -0.72
C TYR A 14 0.68 17.15 -0.14
N PRO A 15 0.54 18.24 -0.95
CA PRO A 15 0.12 19.54 -0.45
C PRO A 15 -1.19 19.51 0.34
N ASN A 16 -1.30 20.37 1.36
CA ASN A 16 -2.50 20.50 2.18
C ASN A 16 -3.48 21.57 1.67
N ASP A 17 -3.51 21.77 0.35
CA ASP A 17 -4.29 22.80 -0.33
C ASP A 17 -5.73 22.36 -0.68
N GLY A 18 -6.09 21.10 -0.40
CA GLY A 18 -7.39 20.53 -0.74
C GLY A 18 -7.58 20.18 -2.20
N SER A 19 -6.50 20.03 -2.97
CA SER A 19 -6.55 19.84 -4.42
C SER A 19 -6.62 18.37 -4.86
N LEU A 20 -6.32 17.39 -3.97
CA LEU A 20 -6.13 16.00 -4.37
C LEU A 20 -7.36 15.41 -5.05
N TRP A 21 -8.54 15.58 -4.45
CA TRP A 21 -9.77 15.01 -5.00
C TRP A 21 -10.12 15.57 -6.37
N LYS A 22 -9.88 16.87 -6.59
CA LYS A 22 -10.06 17.52 -7.91
C LYS A 22 -9.08 16.96 -8.94
N LYS A 23 -7.81 16.80 -8.55
CA LYS A 23 -6.80 16.23 -9.43
C LYS A 23 -7.14 14.80 -9.84
N ILE A 24 -7.62 13.97 -8.91
CA ILE A 24 -8.08 12.61 -9.22
C ILE A 24 -9.21 12.63 -10.24
N LYS A 25 -10.22 13.48 -10.01
CA LYS A 25 -11.37 13.64 -10.93
C LYS A 25 -10.92 14.00 -12.36
N GLU A 26 -9.93 14.88 -12.47
CA GLU A 26 -9.38 15.31 -13.77
C GLU A 26 -8.54 14.21 -14.44
N GLU A 27 -7.74 13.47 -13.66
CA GLU A 27 -6.80 12.47 -14.15
C GLU A 27 -7.42 11.09 -14.43
N ALA A 28 -8.58 10.77 -13.86
CA ALA A 28 -9.16 9.43 -13.92
C ALA A 28 -9.29 8.88 -15.36
N PRO A 29 -9.75 9.63 -16.38
CA PRO A 29 -9.81 9.11 -17.74
C PRO A 29 -8.43 8.77 -18.33
N ARG A 30 -7.41 9.60 -18.06
CA ARG A 30 -6.03 9.38 -18.53
C ARG A 30 -5.42 8.13 -17.88
N LEU A 31 -5.64 7.96 -16.56
CA LEU A 31 -5.12 6.81 -15.82
C LEU A 31 -5.73 5.49 -16.33
N ALA A 32 -7.03 5.45 -16.58
CA ALA A 32 -7.71 4.29 -17.17
C ALA A 32 -7.19 3.99 -18.58
N GLN A 33 -6.99 5.02 -19.40
CA GLN A 33 -6.42 4.87 -20.74
C GLN A 33 -5.00 4.28 -20.67
N MET A 34 -4.17 4.74 -19.72
CA MET A 34 -2.82 4.24 -19.48
C MET A 34 -2.81 2.76 -19.09
N GLY A 35 -3.81 2.28 -18.36
CA GLY A 35 -3.94 0.87 -17.98
C GLY A 35 -4.09 0.61 -16.49
N PHE A 36 -4.27 1.64 -15.67
CA PHE A 36 -4.66 1.45 -14.28
C PHE A 36 -6.08 0.91 -14.20
N THR A 37 -6.32 -0.02 -13.28
CA THR A 37 -7.62 -0.66 -13.06
C THR A 37 -8.20 -0.36 -11.69
N ALA A 38 -7.38 0.15 -10.78
CA ALA A 38 -7.81 0.55 -9.44
C ALA A 38 -6.96 1.73 -8.94
N ILE A 39 -7.59 2.59 -8.14
CA ILE A 39 -6.94 3.71 -7.46
C ILE A 39 -7.04 3.50 -5.95
N TRP A 40 -5.88 3.48 -5.27
CA TRP A 40 -5.81 3.51 -3.81
C TRP A 40 -5.74 4.97 -3.37
N LEU A 41 -6.78 5.41 -2.63
CA LEU A 41 -6.94 6.75 -2.08
C LEU A 41 -6.42 6.82 -0.64
N PRO A 42 -5.85 7.96 -0.20
CA PRO A 42 -5.43 8.13 1.19
C PRO A 42 -6.62 8.11 2.15
N PRO A 43 -6.37 7.96 3.49
CA PRO A 43 -7.43 8.07 4.49
C PRO A 43 -8.18 9.39 4.34
N ALA A 44 -9.50 9.32 4.12
CA ALA A 44 -10.34 10.49 3.86
C ALA A 44 -11.00 11.06 5.12
N CYS A 45 -10.88 10.36 6.26
CA CYS A 45 -11.47 10.76 7.52
C CYS A 45 -10.74 11.93 8.17
N LYS A 46 -11.46 12.72 8.99
CA LYS A 46 -10.87 13.85 9.72
C LYS A 46 -9.81 13.39 10.71
N GLY A 47 -8.60 13.88 10.55
CA GLY A 47 -7.52 13.72 11.52
C GLY A 47 -7.43 14.87 12.52
N THR A 48 -6.63 14.67 13.57
CA THR A 48 -6.53 15.62 14.70
C THR A 48 -5.90 16.96 14.30
N ASN A 49 -5.08 17.01 13.24
CA ASN A 49 -4.43 18.23 12.75
C ASN A 49 -5.21 18.96 11.62
N GLY A 50 -6.50 18.63 11.44
CA GLY A 50 -7.34 19.27 10.43
C GLY A 50 -6.76 19.16 9.02
N THR A 51 -6.54 20.29 8.33
CA THR A 51 -5.99 20.29 6.96
C THR A 51 -4.53 19.85 6.86
N TRP A 52 -3.80 19.75 7.96
CA TRP A 52 -2.41 19.30 7.99
C TRP A 52 -2.29 17.78 8.18
N SER A 53 -3.38 17.13 8.59
CA SER A 53 -3.42 15.69 8.81
C SER A 53 -3.31 14.92 7.50
N SER A 54 -2.39 13.96 7.44
CA SER A 54 -2.34 12.98 6.35
C SER A 54 -3.48 11.95 6.40
N GLY A 55 -4.27 11.95 7.49
CA GLY A 55 -5.39 11.05 7.71
C GLY A 55 -5.08 9.83 8.59
N TYR A 56 -3.80 9.63 8.95
CA TYR A 56 -3.41 8.51 9.83
C TYR A 56 -3.52 8.84 11.34
N ASP A 57 -3.69 10.09 11.71
CA ASP A 57 -4.01 10.56 13.07
C ASP A 57 -5.54 10.71 13.25
N ILE A 58 -6.28 9.61 13.10
CA ILE A 58 -7.74 9.58 13.01
C ILE A 58 -8.41 10.22 14.25
N TYR A 59 -9.23 11.25 14.00
CA TYR A 59 -10.13 11.82 14.98
C TYR A 59 -11.57 11.32 14.81
N ASP A 60 -12.23 11.64 13.69
CA ASP A 60 -13.63 11.27 13.44
C ASP A 60 -13.78 10.47 12.14
N LEU A 61 -14.10 9.18 12.28
CA LEU A 61 -14.32 8.27 11.17
C LEU A 61 -15.49 8.66 10.27
N TYR A 62 -16.51 9.36 10.80
CA TYR A 62 -17.69 9.81 10.05
C TYR A 62 -17.55 11.20 9.42
N ASP A 63 -16.40 11.86 9.58
CA ASP A 63 -16.15 13.16 8.96
C ASP A 63 -15.19 13.04 7.78
N LEU A 64 -15.74 13.02 6.57
CA LEU A 64 -14.98 12.98 5.31
C LEU A 64 -14.65 14.39 4.78
N GLY A 65 -14.59 15.40 5.65
CA GLY A 65 -14.43 16.80 5.25
C GLY A 65 -15.76 17.52 5.11
N GLU A 66 -16.72 17.24 6.02
CA GLU A 66 -18.07 17.79 6.04
C GLU A 66 -18.32 18.73 7.24
N PHE A 67 -17.70 18.45 8.39
CA PHE A 67 -17.97 19.16 9.62
C PHE A 67 -16.84 20.10 10.01
N ASP A 68 -17.19 21.24 10.66
CA ASP A 68 -16.20 22.13 11.25
C ASP A 68 -15.67 21.50 12.54
N GLN A 69 -14.58 20.75 12.40
CA GLN A 69 -13.88 20.05 13.46
C GLN A 69 -12.37 20.18 13.26
N LYS A 70 -11.60 20.22 14.36
CA LYS A 70 -10.14 20.37 14.33
C LYS A 70 -9.70 21.56 13.46
N ASN A 71 -10.42 22.70 13.62
CA ASN A 71 -10.19 23.99 12.97
C ASN A 71 -10.33 23.96 11.44
N SER A 72 -11.08 23.02 10.88
CA SER A 72 -11.35 22.97 9.44
C SER A 72 -12.61 22.19 9.10
N VAL A 73 -13.25 22.57 7.97
CA VAL A 73 -14.32 21.76 7.38
C VAL A 73 -13.68 20.66 6.49
N ARG A 74 -12.88 21.05 5.51
CA ARG A 74 -12.20 20.09 4.62
C ARG A 74 -11.08 19.32 5.32
N THR A 75 -10.73 18.17 4.81
CA THR A 75 -9.48 17.47 5.13
C THR A 75 -8.30 18.06 4.35
N LYS A 76 -7.10 17.52 4.53
CA LYS A 76 -5.92 17.85 3.70
C LYS A 76 -6.24 17.80 2.20
N TYR A 77 -7.04 16.83 1.81
CA TYR A 77 -7.24 16.43 0.41
C TYR A 77 -8.46 17.10 -0.25
N GLY A 78 -9.40 17.61 0.53
CA GLY A 78 -10.60 18.30 0.04
C GLY A 78 -11.83 18.08 0.93
N THR A 79 -13.00 18.44 0.41
CA THR A 79 -14.31 18.26 1.05
C THR A 79 -14.91 16.88 0.73
N LYS A 80 -15.90 16.46 1.51
CA LYS A 80 -16.66 15.22 1.28
C LYS A 80 -17.26 15.16 -0.13
N GLN A 81 -17.83 16.26 -0.63
CA GLN A 81 -18.42 16.26 -1.98
C GLN A 81 -17.35 16.06 -3.04
N GLU A 82 -16.21 16.72 -2.92
CA GLU A 82 -15.08 16.54 -3.86
C GLU A 82 -14.55 15.11 -3.83
N TYR A 83 -14.55 14.46 -2.66
CA TYR A 83 -14.18 13.06 -2.51
C TYR A 83 -15.15 12.12 -3.25
N ILE A 84 -16.47 12.31 -3.06
CA ILE A 84 -17.50 11.54 -3.76
C ILE A 84 -17.41 11.77 -5.28
N ASP A 85 -17.20 13.01 -5.72
CA ASP A 85 -17.00 13.33 -7.13
C ASP A 85 -15.78 12.64 -7.73
N ALA A 86 -14.67 12.56 -6.97
CA ALA A 86 -13.46 11.86 -7.40
C ALA A 86 -13.72 10.35 -7.57
N ILE A 87 -14.39 9.72 -6.62
CA ILE A 87 -14.78 8.30 -6.69
C ILE A 87 -15.70 8.05 -7.91
N THR A 88 -16.69 8.92 -8.13
CA THR A 88 -17.57 8.83 -9.28
C THR A 88 -16.78 8.88 -10.59
N ALA A 89 -15.81 9.81 -10.70
CA ALA A 89 -15.00 9.93 -11.92
C ALA A 89 -14.09 8.71 -12.15
N ILE A 90 -13.60 8.08 -11.09
CA ILE A 90 -12.83 6.82 -11.18
C ILE A 90 -13.74 5.70 -11.72
N HIS A 91 -14.97 5.57 -11.18
CA HIS A 91 -15.94 4.57 -11.65
C HIS A 91 -16.38 4.82 -13.09
N ASP A 92 -16.66 6.09 -13.45
CA ASP A 92 -17.02 6.47 -14.82
C ASP A 92 -15.92 6.14 -15.85
N ALA A 93 -14.65 6.15 -15.39
CA ALA A 93 -13.52 5.73 -16.19
C ALA A 93 -13.31 4.18 -16.21
N GLY A 94 -14.15 3.41 -15.52
CA GLY A 94 -14.11 1.94 -15.48
C GLY A 94 -13.06 1.36 -14.53
N MET A 95 -12.57 2.15 -13.57
CA MET A 95 -11.62 1.70 -12.54
C MET A 95 -12.32 1.48 -11.20
N GLN A 96 -11.69 0.66 -10.35
CA GLN A 96 -12.11 0.42 -8.96
C GLN A 96 -11.48 1.45 -8.01
N VAL A 97 -12.10 1.61 -6.85
CA VAL A 97 -11.62 2.48 -5.77
C VAL A 97 -11.30 1.64 -4.53
N TYR A 98 -10.06 1.74 -4.04
CA TYR A 98 -9.64 1.17 -2.77
C TYR A 98 -9.36 2.30 -1.79
N VAL A 99 -10.11 2.31 -0.67
CA VAL A 99 -9.95 3.34 0.35
C VAL A 99 -9.01 2.89 1.45
N ASP A 100 -8.23 3.81 1.98
CA ASP A 100 -7.34 3.56 3.11
C ASP A 100 -8.12 3.62 4.42
N ILE A 101 -8.01 2.58 5.23
CA ILE A 101 -8.76 2.42 6.48
C ILE A 101 -7.80 2.23 7.64
N VAL A 102 -7.90 3.13 8.63
CA VAL A 102 -7.09 3.14 9.85
C VAL A 102 -8.02 2.81 11.02
N LEU A 103 -7.90 1.58 11.55
CA LEU A 103 -8.71 1.08 12.67
C LEU A 103 -7.87 0.69 13.90
N ASN A 104 -6.56 0.92 13.86
CA ASN A 104 -5.68 0.60 14.98
C ASN A 104 -5.87 1.58 16.15
N HIS A 105 -6.05 2.86 15.87
CA HIS A 105 -6.00 3.90 16.89
C HIS A 105 -6.89 5.10 16.56
N LYS A 106 -7.08 5.95 17.57
CA LYS A 106 -7.66 7.28 17.44
C LYS A 106 -6.76 8.33 18.09
N ALA A 107 -6.87 9.58 17.63
CA ALA A 107 -6.09 10.68 18.17
C ALA A 107 -6.95 11.93 18.42
N GLY A 108 -6.55 12.73 19.41
CA GLY A 108 -7.11 14.04 19.65
C GLY A 108 -8.50 14.05 20.30
N GLY A 109 -8.73 13.23 21.32
CA GLY A 109 -9.97 13.20 22.08
C GLY A 109 -10.47 14.59 22.52
N ASP A 110 -11.78 14.74 22.66
CA ASP A 110 -12.44 16.02 22.97
C ASP A 110 -12.28 16.40 24.44
N GLU A 111 -12.16 15.42 25.33
CA GLU A 111 -12.10 15.61 26.77
C GLU A 111 -11.15 14.59 27.41
N ALA A 112 -10.38 15.02 28.41
CA ALA A 112 -9.55 14.12 29.20
C ALA A 112 -10.40 13.42 30.28
N GLU A 113 -10.12 12.14 30.49
CA GLU A 113 -10.69 11.33 31.53
C GLU A 113 -9.63 10.93 32.57
N LEU A 114 -10.02 10.75 33.82
CA LEU A 114 -9.18 10.13 34.84
C LEU A 114 -9.30 8.62 34.69
N ILE A 115 -8.21 7.98 34.26
CA ILE A 115 -8.19 6.55 33.94
C ILE A 115 -7.12 5.82 34.74
N LYS A 116 -7.34 4.54 35.01
CA LYS A 116 -6.39 3.69 35.71
C LYS A 116 -5.53 2.93 34.69
N VAL A 117 -4.22 3.02 34.86
CA VAL A 117 -3.24 2.44 33.94
C VAL A 117 -2.09 1.75 34.67
N ARG A 118 -1.33 0.96 33.92
CA ARG A 118 0.04 0.56 34.26
C ARG A 118 0.99 1.09 33.18
N LYS A 119 2.12 1.61 33.61
CA LYS A 119 3.20 1.98 32.71
C LYS A 119 3.91 0.73 32.20
N VAL A 120 4.23 0.69 30.92
CA VAL A 120 4.77 -0.46 30.21
C VAL A 120 6.21 -0.20 29.80
N ASP A 121 7.05 -1.24 29.82
CA ASP A 121 8.40 -1.18 29.26
C ASP A 121 8.31 -1.02 27.72
N PRO A 122 8.92 0.00 27.13
CA PRO A 122 8.83 0.24 25.68
C PRO A 122 9.56 -0.85 24.85
N GLU A 123 10.54 -1.55 25.43
CA GLU A 123 11.31 -2.59 24.74
C GLU A 123 10.79 -4.01 24.99
N ASP A 124 10.01 -4.20 26.06
CA ASP A 124 9.30 -5.47 26.35
C ASP A 124 7.90 -5.17 26.87
N ARG A 125 6.97 -5.06 25.96
CA ARG A 125 5.58 -4.62 26.23
C ARG A 125 4.76 -5.61 27.06
N THR A 126 5.28 -6.79 27.30
CA THR A 126 4.69 -7.75 28.25
C THR A 126 5.00 -7.41 29.71
N LYS A 127 5.90 -6.45 29.95
CA LYS A 127 6.31 -6.04 31.28
C LYS A 127 5.66 -4.73 31.71
N PHE A 128 4.94 -4.80 32.81
CA PHE A 128 4.51 -3.60 33.55
C PHE A 128 5.65 -3.13 34.46
N ILE A 129 5.99 -1.82 34.35
CA ILE A 129 7.07 -1.18 35.14
C ILE A 129 6.51 -0.27 36.25
N SER A 130 5.19 -0.30 36.49
CA SER A 130 4.52 0.37 37.58
C SER A 130 3.41 -0.49 38.17
N GLU A 131 3.05 -0.22 39.43
CA GLU A 131 1.74 -0.60 39.97
C GLU A 131 0.63 0.22 39.29
N PRO A 132 -0.64 -0.21 39.38
CA PRO A 132 -1.75 0.57 38.87
C PRO A 132 -1.85 1.96 39.53
N TYR A 133 -2.00 3.02 38.70
CA TYR A 133 -2.20 4.38 39.17
C TYR A 133 -3.08 5.18 38.18
N ASP A 134 -3.52 6.35 38.58
CA ASP A 134 -4.40 7.17 37.78
C ASP A 134 -3.63 8.23 36.99
N ILE A 135 -3.96 8.35 35.71
CA ILE A 135 -3.48 9.41 34.81
C ILE A 135 -4.69 10.16 34.20
N GLU A 136 -4.46 11.33 33.60
CA GLU A 136 -5.42 12.01 32.76
C GLU A 136 -5.07 11.78 31.28
N ALA A 137 -5.98 11.15 30.50
CA ALA A 137 -5.79 10.90 29.08
C ALA A 137 -6.98 11.38 28.24
N PHE A 138 -6.72 11.84 27.02
CA PHE A 138 -7.75 12.34 26.10
C PHE A 138 -8.46 11.21 25.36
N THR A 139 -9.13 10.35 26.09
CA THR A 139 -9.82 9.14 25.60
C THR A 139 -11.30 9.34 25.30
N LYS A 140 -11.87 10.53 25.56
CA LYS A 140 -13.27 10.76 25.31
C LYS A 140 -13.52 11.53 24.03
N PHE A 141 -14.28 10.91 23.12
CA PHE A 141 -14.63 11.49 21.82
C PHE A 141 -16.15 11.52 21.68
N TYR A 142 -16.72 12.70 21.51
CA TYR A 142 -18.16 12.94 21.30
C TYR A 142 -18.46 13.83 20.09
N PHE A 143 -17.43 14.28 19.37
CA PHE A 143 -17.51 14.93 18.05
C PHE A 143 -18.49 16.12 18.02
N PRO A 144 -18.22 17.20 18.75
CA PRO A 144 -19.17 18.30 18.93
C PRO A 144 -19.56 19.00 17.62
N GLY A 145 -18.67 19.05 16.63
CA GLY A 145 -18.97 19.62 15.32
C GLY A 145 -19.96 18.78 14.50
N ARG A 146 -19.97 17.46 14.69
CA ARG A 146 -20.88 16.52 14.02
C ARG A 146 -22.26 16.45 14.65
N LYS A 147 -22.40 16.75 15.94
CA LYS A 147 -23.68 16.83 16.69
C LYS A 147 -24.52 15.56 16.56
N GLY A 148 -23.88 14.39 16.64
CA GLY A 148 -24.57 13.08 16.55
C GLY A 148 -25.00 12.66 15.14
N LYS A 149 -24.75 13.45 14.09
CA LYS A 149 -25.06 13.03 12.71
C LYS A 149 -24.25 11.79 12.35
N TYR A 150 -24.88 10.80 11.75
CA TYR A 150 -24.39 9.47 11.35
C TYR A 150 -24.17 8.47 12.48
N SER A 151 -23.71 8.88 13.67
CA SER A 151 -23.57 8.06 14.86
C SER A 151 -23.60 8.94 16.11
N ASP A 152 -24.23 8.49 17.16
CA ASP A 152 -24.21 9.06 18.50
C ASP A 152 -23.32 8.29 19.49
N PHE A 153 -22.50 7.36 18.96
CA PHE A 153 -21.55 6.60 19.76
C PHE A 153 -20.49 7.52 20.37
N ILE A 154 -20.32 7.40 21.68
CA ILE A 154 -19.31 8.13 22.44
C ILE A 154 -18.18 7.15 22.77
N TRP A 155 -16.97 7.48 22.35
CA TRP A 155 -15.77 6.77 22.74
C TRP A 155 -15.34 7.25 24.12
N ASP A 156 -14.98 6.33 24.99
CA ASP A 156 -14.37 6.58 26.28
C ASP A 156 -13.20 5.61 26.53
N PHE A 157 -12.51 5.71 27.65
CA PHE A 157 -11.34 4.89 27.95
C PHE A 157 -11.57 3.38 27.81
N ARG A 158 -12.82 2.88 27.91
CA ARG A 158 -13.16 1.46 27.74
C ARG A 158 -13.12 1.01 26.29
N CYS A 159 -12.97 1.94 25.38
CA CYS A 159 -12.79 1.68 23.94
C CYS A 159 -11.32 1.51 23.54
N PHE A 160 -10.38 1.56 24.49
CA PHE A 160 -8.95 1.57 24.21
C PHE A 160 -8.18 0.61 25.10
N THR A 161 -7.13 -0.02 24.55
CA THR A 161 -6.17 -0.87 25.27
C THR A 161 -5.05 -0.07 25.89
N GLY A 162 -4.64 1.03 25.27
CA GLY A 162 -3.51 1.84 25.69
C GLY A 162 -3.52 3.26 25.17
N VAL A 163 -2.68 4.10 25.78
CA VAL A 163 -2.45 5.50 25.42
C VAL A 163 -0.95 5.82 25.61
N ASP A 164 -0.49 6.94 25.03
CA ASP A 164 0.92 7.35 25.08
C ASP A 164 1.18 8.66 25.86
N PHE A 165 0.16 9.30 26.42
CA PHE A 165 0.32 10.61 27.04
C PHE A 165 -0.50 10.79 28.32
N ASP A 166 0.16 11.18 29.42
CA ASP A 166 -0.50 11.67 30.63
C ASP A 166 -0.62 13.19 30.60
N ASN A 167 -1.85 13.69 30.45
CA ASN A 167 -2.13 15.13 30.39
C ASN A 167 -1.82 15.86 31.71
N LYS A 168 -1.86 15.18 32.84
CA LYS A 168 -1.58 15.78 34.16
C LYS A 168 -0.09 16.05 34.38
N THR A 169 0.74 15.07 34.08
CA THR A 169 2.20 15.17 34.27
C THR A 169 2.93 15.65 33.02
N LYS A 170 2.26 15.63 31.86
CA LYS A 170 2.83 15.89 30.52
C LYS A 170 3.90 14.86 30.14
N GLU A 171 3.82 13.68 30.70
CA GLU A 171 4.74 12.58 30.39
C GLU A 171 4.24 11.80 29.16
N THR A 172 5.15 11.55 28.23
CA THR A 172 4.95 10.60 27.12
C THR A 172 5.57 9.26 27.51
N ALA A 173 4.75 8.22 27.58
CA ALA A 173 5.16 6.84 27.83
C ALA A 173 4.05 5.89 27.38
N ILE A 174 4.32 4.60 27.25
CA ILE A 174 3.29 3.61 26.95
C ILE A 174 2.53 3.23 28.22
N TYR A 175 1.23 3.46 28.20
CA TYR A 175 0.33 3.14 29.31
C TYR A 175 -0.72 2.13 28.86
N SER A 176 -0.75 0.95 29.48
CA SER A 176 -1.83 -0.02 29.30
C SER A 176 -3.01 0.38 30.20
N ILE A 177 -4.18 0.51 29.62
CA ILE A 177 -5.43 0.88 30.32
C ILE A 177 -5.99 -0.36 31.02
N LEU A 178 -6.43 -0.18 32.27
CA LEU A 178 -7.22 -1.18 32.97
C LEU A 178 -8.69 -0.94 32.66
N ASN A 179 -9.24 -1.74 31.77
CA ASN A 179 -10.66 -1.70 31.38
C ASN A 179 -11.38 -3.02 31.68
N ASP A 180 -12.67 -3.10 31.36
CA ASP A 180 -13.52 -4.26 31.69
C ASP A 180 -13.33 -5.45 30.72
N TYR A 181 -12.57 -5.30 29.61
CA TYR A 181 -12.46 -6.30 28.53
C TYR A 181 -11.19 -7.14 28.59
N GLY A 182 -10.23 -6.74 29.37
CA GLY A 182 -9.00 -7.48 29.59
C GLY A 182 -7.89 -6.61 30.18
N GLU A 183 -6.89 -7.24 30.75
CA GLU A 183 -5.67 -6.58 31.24
C GLU A 183 -4.58 -6.76 30.19
N GLY A 184 -3.89 -5.69 29.83
CA GLY A 184 -2.82 -5.68 28.83
C GLY A 184 -3.35 -5.68 27.40
N TRP A 185 -2.47 -6.07 26.52
CA TRP A 185 -2.64 -6.00 25.06
C TRP A 185 -3.53 -7.11 24.51
N GLU A 186 -4.05 -6.89 23.33
CA GLU A 186 -4.74 -7.94 22.57
C GLU A 186 -3.76 -8.95 22.00
N ASP A 187 -4.27 -10.12 21.56
CA ASP A 187 -3.46 -11.17 20.96
C ASP A 187 -3.20 -10.86 19.48
N VAL A 188 -1.99 -10.43 19.17
CA VAL A 188 -1.51 -10.20 17.79
C VAL A 188 -0.50 -11.26 17.36
N ILE A 189 -0.25 -11.34 16.05
CA ILE A 189 0.67 -12.33 15.49
C ILE A 189 2.13 -11.98 15.74
N ASP A 190 2.43 -10.68 15.76
CA ASP A 190 3.80 -10.18 15.89
C ASP A 190 4.25 -10.15 17.35
N ASP A 191 5.35 -10.83 17.65
CA ASP A 191 5.96 -10.89 18.96
C ASP A 191 7.16 -9.92 19.13
N GLU A 192 7.34 -9.01 18.20
CA GLU A 192 8.28 -7.91 18.34
C GLU A 192 7.97 -7.15 19.64
N LYS A 193 9.00 -6.88 20.44
CA LYS A 193 8.87 -6.30 21.79
C LYS A 193 7.96 -7.11 22.74
N GLY A 194 7.86 -8.41 22.52
CA GLY A 194 7.04 -9.34 23.29
C GLY A 194 5.57 -9.40 22.89
N ASN A 195 4.97 -8.29 22.52
CA ASN A 195 3.63 -8.14 21.92
C ASN A 195 3.55 -6.78 21.24
N TYR A 196 3.17 -6.74 19.96
CA TYR A 196 3.16 -5.49 19.20
C TYR A 196 1.75 -4.99 18.86
N ASP A 197 0.78 -5.21 19.74
CA ASP A 197 -0.57 -4.63 19.65
C ASP A 197 -0.50 -3.09 19.64
N TYR A 198 0.05 -2.49 20.67
CA TYR A 198 0.18 -1.04 20.77
C TYR A 198 1.13 -0.46 19.71
N LEU A 199 0.63 0.43 18.86
CA LEU A 199 1.45 1.21 17.92
C LEU A 199 1.64 2.66 18.39
N MET A 200 0.57 3.42 18.53
CA MET A 200 0.57 4.84 18.88
C MET A 200 -0.82 5.34 19.32
N TYR A 201 -0.88 6.54 19.90
CA TYR A 201 -2.11 7.25 20.28
C TYR A 201 -3.02 6.43 21.21
N ASP A 202 -4.36 6.56 21.03
CA ASP A 202 -5.37 5.81 21.77
C ASP A 202 -5.66 4.52 20.99
N ASP A 203 -5.04 3.43 21.37
CA ASP A 203 -5.09 2.11 20.72
C ASP A 203 -6.46 1.46 20.93
N ILE A 204 -7.13 1.04 19.85
CA ILE A 204 -8.53 0.61 19.88
C ILE A 204 -8.69 -0.79 20.48
N GLU A 205 -9.60 -0.93 21.46
CA GLU A 205 -9.95 -2.17 22.14
C GLU A 205 -10.96 -3.00 21.33
N THR A 206 -10.50 -3.96 20.54
CA THR A 206 -11.39 -4.79 19.70
C THR A 206 -12.09 -5.91 20.47
N ARG A 207 -11.72 -6.20 21.72
CA ARG A 207 -12.47 -7.11 22.61
C ARG A 207 -13.79 -6.49 23.07
N ASN A 208 -13.92 -5.16 23.01
CA ASN A 208 -15.17 -4.45 23.32
C ASN A 208 -16.21 -4.66 22.19
N PRO A 209 -17.34 -5.37 22.45
CA PRO A 209 -18.33 -5.62 21.40
C PRO A 209 -19.00 -4.35 20.88
N ALA A 210 -19.14 -3.30 21.71
CA ALA A 210 -19.72 -2.04 21.25
C ALA A 210 -18.82 -1.33 20.24
N VAL A 211 -17.50 -1.41 20.43
CA VAL A 211 -16.51 -0.90 19.46
C VAL A 211 -16.60 -1.66 18.14
N ARG A 212 -16.61 -3.01 18.17
CA ARG A 212 -16.76 -3.81 16.93
C ARG A 212 -18.03 -3.45 16.18
N GLU A 213 -19.16 -3.34 16.88
CA GLU A 213 -20.44 -2.97 16.24
C GLU A 213 -20.40 -1.56 15.64
N GLU A 214 -19.77 -0.60 16.32
CA GLU A 214 -19.62 0.76 15.81
C GLU A 214 -18.73 0.79 14.55
N LEU A 215 -17.62 0.05 14.53
CA LEU A 215 -16.73 -0.05 13.38
C LEU A 215 -17.39 -0.75 12.18
N LYS A 216 -18.28 -1.73 12.41
CA LYS A 216 -19.09 -2.35 11.33
C LYS A 216 -20.09 -1.35 10.77
N LYS A 217 -20.87 -0.64 11.63
CA LYS A 217 -21.81 0.40 11.21
C LYS A 217 -21.12 1.52 10.43
N TRP A 218 -19.95 1.92 10.88
CA TRP A 218 -19.13 2.89 10.15
C TRP A 218 -18.73 2.37 8.77
N GLY A 219 -18.24 1.15 8.65
CA GLY A 219 -17.88 0.54 7.37
C GLY A 219 -19.06 0.50 6.40
N GLU A 220 -20.25 0.11 6.87
CA GLU A 220 -21.49 0.14 6.08
C GLU A 220 -21.82 1.57 5.60
N TRP A 221 -21.83 2.54 6.52
CA TRP A 221 -22.10 3.94 6.20
C TRP A 221 -21.09 4.48 5.17
N TYR A 222 -19.81 4.16 5.37
CA TYR A 222 -18.75 4.63 4.49
C TYR A 222 -18.91 4.07 3.07
N CYS A 223 -19.17 2.76 2.95
CA CYS A 223 -19.42 2.13 1.67
C CYS A 223 -20.71 2.65 0.99
N GLN A 224 -21.81 2.82 1.75
CA GLN A 224 -23.06 3.37 1.23
C GLN A 224 -22.90 4.83 0.77
N THR A 225 -22.07 5.60 1.47
CA THR A 225 -21.85 7.02 1.17
C THR A 225 -20.99 7.22 -0.08
N THR A 226 -20.01 6.35 -0.30
CA THR A 226 -18.96 6.58 -1.32
C THR A 226 -18.95 5.55 -2.42
N GLY A 227 -19.44 4.33 -2.17
CA GLY A 227 -19.51 3.27 -3.16
C GLY A 227 -18.18 2.58 -3.47
N PHE A 228 -17.14 2.71 -2.63
CA PHE A 228 -15.83 2.10 -2.87
C PHE A 228 -15.92 0.58 -3.07
N ASP A 229 -14.92 0.00 -3.73
CA ASP A 229 -14.91 -1.41 -4.17
C ASP A 229 -14.03 -2.30 -3.32
N GLY A 230 -13.14 -1.72 -2.53
CA GLY A 230 -12.21 -2.45 -1.67
C GLY A 230 -11.46 -1.53 -0.73
N VAL A 231 -10.58 -2.13 0.06
CA VAL A 231 -9.87 -1.44 1.14
C VAL A 231 -8.37 -1.76 1.15
N ARG A 232 -7.58 -0.78 1.55
CA ARG A 232 -6.28 -0.98 2.14
C ARG A 232 -6.42 -0.84 3.65
N LEU A 233 -6.02 -1.84 4.39
CA LEU A 233 -6.08 -1.85 5.84
C LEU A 233 -4.71 -1.50 6.41
N ASP A 234 -4.68 -0.39 7.14
CA ASP A 234 -3.49 0.16 7.77
C ASP A 234 -3.03 -0.70 8.94
N ALA A 235 -1.71 -0.82 9.12
CA ALA A 235 -1.06 -1.34 10.33
C ALA A 235 -1.64 -2.67 10.88
N VAL A 236 -2.02 -3.60 9.99
CA VAL A 236 -2.74 -4.83 10.38
C VAL A 236 -1.96 -5.74 11.33
N LYS A 237 -0.62 -5.61 11.39
CA LYS A 237 0.20 -6.38 12.32
C LYS A 237 -0.07 -6.05 13.80
N HIS A 238 -0.67 -4.88 14.07
CA HIS A 238 -0.98 -4.37 15.40
C HIS A 238 -2.44 -4.60 15.82
N ILE A 239 -3.20 -5.38 15.04
CA ILE A 239 -4.61 -5.65 15.29
C ILE A 239 -4.85 -7.17 15.26
N PRO A 240 -5.66 -7.75 16.18
CA PRO A 240 -5.97 -9.16 16.15
C PRO A 240 -6.58 -9.59 14.80
N PRO A 241 -6.05 -10.64 14.14
CA PRO A 241 -6.60 -11.13 12.87
C PRO A 241 -8.09 -11.50 12.95
N ALA A 242 -8.55 -11.97 14.11
CA ALA A 242 -9.95 -12.34 14.33
C ALA A 242 -10.91 -11.15 14.12
N PHE A 243 -10.50 -9.93 14.50
CA PHE A 243 -11.28 -8.72 14.25
C PHE A 243 -11.46 -8.46 12.76
N TYR A 244 -10.39 -8.54 11.96
CA TYR A 244 -10.50 -8.34 10.53
C TYR A 244 -11.25 -9.45 9.81
N ASN A 245 -11.16 -10.70 10.29
CA ASN A 245 -12.00 -11.80 9.77
C ASN A 245 -13.48 -11.46 9.92
N GLU A 246 -13.90 -11.03 11.12
CA GLU A 246 -15.27 -10.61 11.41
C GLU A 246 -15.70 -9.41 10.59
N TRP A 247 -14.86 -8.35 10.54
CA TRP A 247 -15.17 -7.11 9.85
C TRP A 247 -15.26 -7.29 8.34
N LEU A 248 -14.33 -8.02 7.72
CA LEU A 248 -14.31 -8.27 6.27
C LEU A 248 -15.49 -9.16 5.83
N ASP A 249 -15.82 -10.20 6.61
CA ASP A 249 -16.98 -11.06 6.33
C ASP A 249 -18.27 -10.24 6.39
N HIS A 250 -18.39 -9.35 7.39
CA HIS A 250 -19.51 -8.43 7.50
C HIS A 250 -19.60 -7.49 6.28
N MET A 251 -18.51 -6.85 5.89
CA MET A 251 -18.48 -5.95 4.73
C MET A 251 -18.87 -6.67 3.44
N ARG A 252 -18.39 -7.90 3.20
CA ARG A 252 -18.75 -8.72 2.04
C ARG A 252 -20.23 -9.08 2.04
N GLN A 253 -20.78 -9.41 3.21
CA GLN A 253 -22.22 -9.71 3.35
C GLN A 253 -23.08 -8.48 3.03
N VAL A 254 -22.70 -7.30 3.51
CA VAL A 254 -23.46 -6.05 3.32
C VAL A 254 -23.36 -5.54 1.89
N THR A 255 -22.17 -5.52 1.33
CA THR A 255 -21.94 -4.97 -0.02
C THR A 255 -22.45 -5.87 -1.12
N LYS A 256 -22.51 -7.19 -0.88
CA LYS A 256 -22.86 -8.23 -1.87
C LYS A 256 -22.04 -8.14 -3.16
N LYS A 257 -20.84 -7.62 -3.07
CA LYS A 257 -19.87 -7.46 -4.15
C LYS A 257 -18.64 -8.29 -3.87
N GLU A 258 -17.87 -8.59 -4.92
CA GLU A 258 -16.48 -8.94 -4.75
C GLU A 258 -15.76 -7.75 -4.10
N PHE A 259 -15.27 -7.94 -2.88
CA PHE A 259 -14.72 -6.87 -2.04
C PHE A 259 -13.25 -7.12 -1.83
N PHE A 260 -12.42 -6.38 -2.55
CA PHE A 260 -10.97 -6.49 -2.45
C PHE A 260 -10.48 -5.96 -1.10
N ALA A 261 -9.52 -6.64 -0.51
CA ALA A 261 -8.83 -6.16 0.68
C ALA A 261 -7.33 -6.45 0.59
N VAL A 262 -6.51 -5.46 0.93
CA VAL A 262 -5.07 -5.61 1.10
C VAL A 262 -4.66 -5.04 2.46
N GLY A 263 -3.93 -5.83 3.25
CA GLY A 263 -3.42 -5.43 4.55
C GLY A 263 -1.95 -4.99 4.46
N GLU A 264 -1.62 -3.98 5.23
CA GLU A 264 -0.23 -3.60 5.46
C GLU A 264 0.31 -4.36 6.67
N TYR A 265 0.92 -5.52 6.42
CA TYR A 265 1.75 -6.22 7.38
C TYR A 265 3.21 -5.96 7.03
N TRP A 266 3.79 -4.90 7.61
CA TRP A 266 5.13 -4.48 7.23
C TRP A 266 6.19 -5.27 8.00
N ALA A 267 6.73 -6.32 7.37
CA ALA A 267 7.79 -7.18 7.88
C ALA A 267 8.78 -7.50 6.75
N PRO A 268 9.61 -6.51 6.32
CA PRO A 268 10.56 -6.69 5.22
C PRO A 268 11.55 -7.82 5.51
N GLY A 269 11.76 -8.71 4.53
CA GLY A 269 12.66 -9.86 4.66
C GLY A 269 12.15 -10.98 5.60
N ASN A 270 10.89 -10.92 6.06
CA ASN A 270 10.31 -11.93 6.96
C ASN A 270 9.05 -12.57 6.39
N LEU A 271 9.21 -13.35 5.32
CA LEU A 271 8.12 -14.09 4.69
C LEU A 271 7.32 -14.99 5.68
N PRO A 272 7.94 -15.69 6.64
CA PRO A 272 7.21 -16.50 7.60
C PRO A 272 6.12 -15.74 8.38
N LEU A 273 6.36 -14.48 8.77
CA LEU A 273 5.35 -13.66 9.44
C LEU A 273 4.18 -13.31 8.52
N LEU A 274 4.46 -12.96 7.25
CA LEU A 274 3.40 -12.70 6.28
C LEU A 274 2.52 -13.94 6.08
N LEU A 275 3.14 -15.12 5.95
CA LEU A 275 2.40 -16.39 5.79
C LEU A 275 1.57 -16.72 7.04
N LYS A 276 2.14 -16.53 8.23
CA LYS A 276 1.42 -16.74 9.49
C LYS A 276 0.19 -15.83 9.60
N TYR A 277 0.30 -14.58 9.16
CA TYR A 277 -0.83 -13.64 9.14
C TYR A 277 -1.89 -14.04 8.11
N ILE A 278 -1.48 -14.44 6.90
CA ILE A 278 -2.40 -14.95 5.87
C ILE A 278 -3.18 -16.18 6.37
N ASP A 279 -2.49 -17.10 7.04
CA ASP A 279 -3.14 -18.28 7.62
C ASP A 279 -4.12 -17.89 8.74
N ALA A 280 -3.77 -16.95 9.61
CA ALA A 280 -4.63 -16.45 10.68
C ALA A 280 -5.87 -15.68 10.14
N THR A 281 -5.73 -15.00 9.01
CA THR A 281 -6.86 -14.36 8.32
C THR A 281 -7.59 -15.30 7.34
N GLU A 282 -7.15 -16.55 7.25
CA GLU A 282 -7.70 -17.56 6.34
C GLU A 282 -7.77 -17.07 4.88
N GLY A 283 -6.79 -16.26 4.47
CA GLY A 283 -6.72 -15.68 3.12
C GLY A 283 -7.80 -14.64 2.80
N ARG A 284 -8.45 -14.05 3.81
CA ARG A 284 -9.50 -13.04 3.61
C ARG A 284 -8.99 -11.72 3.04
N MET A 285 -7.68 -11.48 3.10
CA MET A 285 -7.05 -10.32 2.48
C MET A 285 -5.73 -10.70 1.82
N SER A 286 -5.36 -9.95 0.81
CA SER A 286 -4.00 -9.92 0.29
C SER A 286 -3.08 -9.13 1.22
N LEU A 287 -1.77 -9.29 1.11
CA LEU A 287 -0.80 -8.45 1.80
C LEU A 287 0.10 -7.74 0.78
N PHE A 288 0.61 -6.57 1.14
CA PHE A 288 1.76 -6.00 0.43
C PHE A 288 2.97 -6.90 0.60
N ASP A 289 3.67 -7.18 -0.50
CA ASP A 289 4.87 -8.01 -0.49
C ASP A 289 6.08 -7.21 0.01
N ALA A 290 6.13 -7.03 1.34
CA ALA A 290 7.23 -6.34 2.01
C ALA A 290 8.57 -7.04 1.78
N SER A 291 8.58 -8.36 1.59
CA SER A 291 9.78 -9.14 1.28
C SER A 291 10.30 -8.84 -0.13
N LEU A 292 9.42 -8.76 -1.14
CA LEU A 292 9.86 -8.34 -2.48
C LEU A 292 10.39 -6.91 -2.48
N HIS A 293 9.69 -5.99 -1.79
CA HIS A 293 10.17 -4.61 -1.64
C HIS A 293 11.59 -4.57 -1.04
N HIS A 294 11.84 -5.35 0.00
CA HIS A 294 13.18 -5.49 0.61
C HIS A 294 14.23 -5.94 -0.41
N ASN A 295 13.92 -6.97 -1.22
CA ASN A 295 14.85 -7.45 -2.26
C ASN A 295 15.09 -6.39 -3.35
N LEU A 296 14.05 -5.64 -3.77
CA LEU A 296 14.19 -4.55 -4.75
C LEU A 296 15.04 -3.40 -4.22
N GLU A 297 14.86 -3.04 -2.95
CA GLU A 297 15.68 -2.02 -2.27
C GLU A 297 17.14 -2.48 -2.20
N ALA A 298 17.39 -3.69 -1.71
CA ALA A 298 18.73 -4.28 -1.62
C ALA A 298 19.42 -4.35 -3.00
N ALA A 299 18.70 -4.77 -4.04
CA ALA A 299 19.22 -4.80 -5.41
C ALA A 299 19.63 -3.40 -5.89
N SER A 300 18.82 -2.38 -5.55
CA SER A 300 19.11 -1.00 -5.94
C SER A 300 20.36 -0.44 -5.23
N LYS A 301 20.61 -0.82 -3.98
CA LYS A 301 21.76 -0.37 -3.19
C LYS A 301 23.05 -1.12 -3.52
N GLN A 302 22.97 -2.42 -3.75
CA GLN A 302 24.13 -3.25 -4.05
C GLN A 302 24.56 -3.16 -5.54
N GLY A 303 23.66 -2.71 -6.43
CA GLY A 303 23.97 -2.57 -7.85
C GLY A 303 24.41 -3.90 -8.46
N ARG A 304 25.54 -3.88 -9.17
CA ARG A 304 26.09 -5.07 -9.85
C ARG A 304 26.50 -6.24 -8.92
N ASP A 305 26.64 -5.98 -7.63
CA ASP A 305 27.03 -7.02 -6.66
C ASP A 305 25.81 -7.83 -6.17
N PHE A 306 24.58 -7.36 -6.45
CA PHE A 306 23.36 -8.11 -6.17
C PHE A 306 23.13 -9.20 -7.22
N ASP A 307 22.88 -10.43 -6.76
CA ASP A 307 22.52 -11.55 -7.63
C ASP A 307 21.01 -11.49 -8.00
N LEU A 308 20.71 -11.00 -9.20
CA LEU A 308 19.32 -10.90 -9.69
C LEU A 308 18.57 -12.23 -9.75
N THR A 309 19.27 -13.37 -9.79
CA THR A 309 18.62 -14.70 -9.78
C THR A 309 17.85 -14.95 -8.49
N THR A 310 18.19 -14.22 -7.43
CA THR A 310 17.60 -14.33 -6.09
C THR A 310 16.48 -13.32 -5.81
N ILE A 311 16.16 -12.45 -6.78
CA ILE A 311 15.23 -11.30 -6.56
C ILE A 311 13.85 -11.71 -6.02
N PHE A 312 13.38 -12.93 -6.31
CA PHE A 312 12.12 -13.47 -5.83
C PHE A 312 12.26 -14.47 -4.68
N ASN A 313 13.47 -14.68 -4.15
CA ASN A 313 13.66 -15.57 -3.00
C ASN A 313 12.97 -14.98 -1.77
N ASP A 314 12.33 -15.86 -1.01
CA ASP A 314 11.63 -15.51 0.24
C ASP A 314 10.62 -14.37 0.09
N THR A 315 9.92 -14.31 -1.07
CA THR A 315 8.90 -13.31 -1.36
C THR A 315 7.49 -13.92 -1.36
N LEU A 316 6.50 -13.10 -0.99
CA LEU A 316 5.11 -13.53 -0.98
C LEU A 316 4.62 -13.88 -2.40
N VAL A 317 5.02 -13.09 -3.40
CA VAL A 317 4.62 -13.32 -4.81
C VAL A 317 5.14 -14.64 -5.36
N ALA A 318 6.25 -15.16 -4.83
CA ALA A 318 6.76 -16.48 -5.26
C ALA A 318 5.91 -17.62 -4.73
N VAL A 319 5.37 -17.53 -3.50
CA VAL A 319 4.71 -18.64 -2.77
C VAL A 319 3.19 -18.52 -2.69
N LYS A 320 2.64 -17.29 -2.68
CA LYS A 320 1.20 -16.99 -2.62
C LYS A 320 0.85 -15.83 -3.57
N PRO A 321 1.08 -15.98 -4.88
CA PRO A 321 0.93 -14.89 -5.85
C PRO A 321 -0.47 -14.28 -5.88
N GLU A 322 -1.51 -15.06 -5.60
CA GLU A 322 -2.92 -14.64 -5.57
C GLU A 322 -3.25 -13.73 -4.38
N LEU A 323 -2.42 -13.73 -3.35
CA LEU A 323 -2.56 -12.92 -2.13
C LEU A 323 -1.43 -11.88 -2.00
N SER A 324 -0.66 -11.67 -3.07
CA SER A 324 0.47 -10.74 -3.07
C SER A 324 0.17 -9.47 -3.85
N VAL A 325 0.20 -8.32 -3.18
CA VAL A 325 0.24 -7.00 -3.81
C VAL A 325 1.69 -6.52 -3.85
N THR A 326 2.26 -6.43 -5.05
CA THR A 326 3.66 -6.08 -5.24
C THR A 326 3.85 -4.56 -5.35
N VAL A 327 4.86 -4.01 -4.68
CA VAL A 327 5.17 -2.58 -4.64
C VAL A 327 6.64 -2.31 -4.87
N VAL A 328 6.97 -1.19 -5.50
CA VAL A 328 8.34 -0.65 -5.60
C VAL A 328 8.62 0.33 -4.47
N GLY A 329 7.61 1.01 -3.99
CA GLY A 329 7.66 1.91 -2.84
C GLY A 329 6.25 2.41 -2.50
N ASN A 330 6.12 3.04 -1.34
CA ASN A 330 4.89 3.65 -0.85
C ASN A 330 5.19 4.93 -0.04
N HIS A 331 4.16 5.50 0.58
CA HIS A 331 4.25 6.74 1.35
C HIS A 331 5.06 6.61 2.66
N ASP A 332 5.26 5.39 3.18
CA ASP A 332 6.06 5.14 4.39
C ASP A 332 7.51 4.77 4.07
N THR A 333 7.78 4.19 2.90
CA THR A 333 9.14 3.85 2.47
C THR A 333 9.85 4.98 1.71
N GLN A 334 9.13 6.06 1.39
CA GLN A 334 9.73 7.23 0.75
C GLN A 334 10.72 7.95 1.69
N PRO A 335 11.69 8.72 1.14
CA PRO A 335 12.69 9.43 1.95
C PRO A 335 12.09 10.27 3.07
N LEU A 336 12.73 10.26 4.23
CA LEU A 336 12.40 10.96 5.48
C LEU A 336 11.15 10.45 6.21
N GLN A 337 10.62 9.28 5.84
CA GLN A 337 9.53 8.62 6.56
C GLN A 337 10.04 7.52 7.50
N ALA A 338 9.17 7.10 8.42
CA ALA A 338 9.51 6.18 9.51
C ALA A 338 10.05 4.81 9.03
N LEU A 339 9.58 4.34 7.88
CA LEU A 339 9.99 3.08 7.26
C LEU A 339 10.88 3.33 6.03
N GLU A 340 11.63 4.42 6.03
CA GLU A 340 12.47 4.84 4.91
C GLU A 340 13.32 3.70 4.34
N ALA A 341 12.97 3.26 3.15
CA ALA A 341 13.67 2.23 2.38
C ALA A 341 13.45 2.44 0.87
N PRO A 342 13.88 3.58 0.32
CA PRO A 342 13.61 3.90 -1.08
C PRO A 342 14.45 3.02 -2.01
N VAL A 343 13.80 2.46 -3.03
CA VAL A 343 14.47 1.89 -4.21
C VAL A 343 15.11 3.04 -4.99
N ASP A 344 16.39 2.92 -5.31
CA ASP A 344 17.13 3.98 -6.00
C ASP A 344 16.58 4.25 -7.41
N PRO A 345 16.56 5.52 -7.87
CA PRO A 345 15.94 5.90 -9.14
C PRO A 345 16.43 5.13 -10.37
N TRP A 346 17.73 4.75 -10.40
CA TRP A 346 18.30 4.00 -11.52
C TRP A 346 17.70 2.59 -11.66
N PHE A 347 17.32 1.94 -10.54
CA PHE A 347 16.76 0.58 -10.53
C PHE A 347 15.23 0.56 -10.69
N LYS A 348 14.53 1.66 -10.41
CA LYS A 348 13.06 1.71 -10.49
C LYS A 348 12.47 1.24 -11.83
N PRO A 349 13.00 1.59 -13.03
CA PRO A 349 12.46 1.04 -14.27
C PRO A 349 12.51 -0.49 -14.33
N MET A 350 13.58 -1.10 -13.81
CA MET A 350 13.73 -2.56 -13.71
C MET A 350 12.76 -3.14 -12.69
N ALA A 351 12.63 -2.53 -11.51
CA ALA A 351 11.70 -2.93 -10.46
C ALA A 351 10.24 -2.91 -10.95
N TYR A 352 9.85 -1.85 -11.69
CA TYR A 352 8.52 -1.78 -12.29
C TYR A 352 8.32 -2.83 -13.39
N ALA A 353 9.31 -3.13 -14.20
CA ALA A 353 9.21 -4.22 -15.18
C ALA A 353 9.01 -5.58 -14.49
N LEU A 354 9.71 -5.84 -13.36
CA LEU A 354 9.57 -7.06 -12.56
C LEU A 354 8.15 -7.23 -12.00
N ILE A 355 7.51 -6.18 -11.51
CA ILE A 355 6.16 -6.31 -10.93
C ILE A 355 5.03 -6.17 -11.96
N LEU A 356 5.23 -5.42 -13.06
CA LEU A 356 4.19 -5.15 -14.04
C LEU A 356 4.12 -6.20 -15.16
N LEU A 357 5.26 -6.74 -15.64
CA LEU A 357 5.29 -7.54 -16.84
C LEU A 357 5.36 -9.05 -16.61
N ARG A 358 5.47 -9.48 -15.34
CA ARG A 358 5.35 -10.89 -14.97
C ARG A 358 3.89 -11.27 -14.74
N GLU A 359 3.62 -12.58 -14.77
CA GLU A 359 2.27 -13.12 -14.64
C GLU A 359 1.69 -12.98 -13.22
N LYS A 360 2.55 -13.16 -12.21
CA LYS A 360 2.16 -13.31 -10.81
C LYS A 360 2.14 -11.98 -10.06
N GLY A 361 1.24 -11.88 -9.07
CA GLY A 361 1.08 -10.73 -8.20
C GLY A 361 0.18 -9.62 -8.77
N TYR A 362 -0.34 -8.78 -7.87
CA TYR A 362 -1.13 -7.61 -8.22
C TYR A 362 -0.29 -6.34 -7.99
N PRO A 363 0.25 -5.72 -9.03
CA PRO A 363 1.17 -4.60 -8.87
C PRO A 363 0.46 -3.31 -8.46
N CYS A 364 1.11 -2.58 -7.57
CA CYS A 364 0.73 -1.24 -7.15
C CYS A 364 1.85 -0.25 -7.46
N ALA A 365 1.57 0.75 -8.29
CA ALA A 365 2.47 1.85 -8.58
C ALA A 365 2.28 2.98 -7.56
N PHE A 366 3.33 3.77 -7.34
CA PHE A 366 3.34 4.86 -6.38
C PHE A 366 3.26 6.23 -7.07
N TYR A 367 2.46 7.15 -6.52
CA TYR A 367 2.22 8.49 -7.10
C TYR A 367 3.48 9.24 -7.54
N PRO A 368 4.56 9.38 -6.71
CA PRO A 368 5.76 10.10 -7.14
C PRO A 368 6.47 9.45 -8.31
N ASP A 369 6.33 8.14 -8.51
CA ASP A 369 6.97 7.45 -9.61
C ASP A 369 6.32 7.79 -10.96
N LEU A 370 5.06 8.26 -10.96
CA LEU A 370 4.37 8.74 -12.16
C LEU A 370 4.48 10.26 -12.33
N TYR A 371 4.33 11.04 -11.24
CA TYR A 371 4.21 12.49 -11.29
C TYR A 371 5.44 13.25 -10.78
N GLY A 372 6.38 12.55 -10.15
CA GLY A 372 7.42 13.18 -9.35
C GLY A 372 6.89 13.75 -8.02
N ALA A 373 7.79 14.06 -7.10
CA ALA A 373 7.49 14.80 -5.89
C ALA A 373 8.68 15.64 -5.45
N LYS A 374 8.39 16.78 -4.82
CA LYS A 374 9.40 17.65 -4.21
C LYS A 374 8.87 18.13 -2.88
N TYR A 375 9.65 17.95 -1.81
CA TYR A 375 9.28 18.35 -0.46
C TYR A 375 10.49 18.60 0.41
N LYS A 376 10.26 19.18 1.61
CA LYS A 376 11.27 19.39 2.64
C LYS A 376 10.75 18.84 3.95
N ASP A 377 11.62 18.19 4.68
CA ASP A 377 11.37 17.77 6.06
C ASP A 377 12.69 17.52 6.79
N LYS A 378 12.58 17.25 8.09
CA LYS A 378 13.71 16.91 8.94
C LYS A 378 13.99 15.43 8.88
N GLY A 379 15.26 15.08 8.73
CA GLY A 379 15.72 13.71 8.90
C GLY A 379 15.80 13.31 10.38
N GLY A 380 16.07 12.04 10.65
CA GLY A 380 16.26 11.50 11.99
C GLY A 380 17.42 12.14 12.78
N ASP A 381 18.34 12.83 12.10
CA ASP A 381 19.42 13.62 12.68
C ASP A 381 18.99 15.06 13.06
N GLY A 382 17.72 15.44 12.80
CA GLY A 382 17.14 16.75 13.07
C GLY A 382 17.47 17.83 12.05
N ASN A 383 18.28 17.54 11.01
CA ASN A 383 18.58 18.47 9.93
C ASN A 383 17.45 18.50 8.90
N GLU A 384 17.24 19.67 8.27
CA GLU A 384 16.28 19.81 7.16
C GLU A 384 16.90 19.36 5.84
N TYR A 385 16.15 18.56 5.09
CA TYR A 385 16.53 18.06 3.77
C TYR A 385 15.49 18.44 2.72
N GLU A 386 15.97 18.79 1.54
CA GLU A 386 15.13 18.95 0.35
C GLU A 386 15.19 17.67 -0.48
N ILE A 387 14.04 17.01 -0.64
CA ILE A 387 13.92 15.76 -1.38
C ILE A 387 13.31 16.03 -2.74
N TYR A 388 13.89 15.42 -3.76
CA TYR A 388 13.37 15.37 -5.11
C TYR A 388 13.24 13.90 -5.54
N MET A 389 12.02 13.45 -5.76
CA MET A 389 11.71 12.15 -6.33
C MET A 389 11.33 12.35 -7.80
N PRO A 390 12.20 11.99 -8.76
CA PRO A 390 11.84 12.09 -10.17
C PRO A 390 10.80 11.03 -10.54
N GLY A 391 9.97 11.34 -11.53
CA GLY A 391 9.14 10.32 -12.18
C GLY A 391 10.02 9.22 -12.80
N VAL A 392 9.52 8.00 -12.81
CA VAL A 392 10.25 6.84 -13.36
C VAL A 392 10.17 6.84 -14.88
N GLU A 393 11.32 6.74 -15.51
CA GLU A 393 11.41 6.73 -16.98
C GLU A 393 10.60 5.55 -17.57
N ASN A 394 9.78 5.83 -18.57
CA ASN A 394 8.93 4.85 -19.25
C ASN A 394 7.88 4.12 -18.39
N ILE A 395 7.55 4.59 -17.18
CA ILE A 395 6.54 3.94 -16.35
C ILE A 395 5.19 3.83 -17.07
N GLU A 396 4.78 4.85 -17.79
CA GLU A 396 3.53 4.85 -18.59
C GLU A 396 3.53 3.73 -19.64
N LYS A 397 4.66 3.55 -20.34
CA LYS A 397 4.83 2.44 -21.29
C LYS A 397 4.79 1.07 -20.61
N LEU A 398 5.38 0.93 -19.42
CA LEU A 398 5.36 -0.33 -18.67
C LEU A 398 3.95 -0.69 -18.20
N VAL A 399 3.18 0.29 -17.70
CA VAL A 399 1.77 0.09 -17.34
C VAL A 399 0.94 -0.28 -18.57
N GLN A 400 1.17 0.40 -19.69
CA GLN A 400 0.48 0.08 -20.94
C GLN A 400 0.88 -1.29 -21.49
N ALA A 401 2.15 -1.67 -21.37
CA ALA A 401 2.62 -3.01 -21.75
C ALA A 401 1.97 -4.10 -20.91
N ARG A 402 1.73 -3.86 -19.60
CA ARG A 402 0.95 -4.78 -18.77
C ARG A 402 -0.47 -4.94 -19.28
N LYS A 403 -1.13 -3.82 -19.61
CA LYS A 403 -2.50 -3.81 -20.12
C LYS A 403 -2.66 -4.55 -21.43
N ASP A 404 -1.73 -4.34 -22.40
CA ASP A 404 -1.96 -4.71 -23.79
C ASP A 404 -1.05 -5.84 -24.27
N ILE A 405 0.07 -6.12 -23.60
CA ILE A 405 1.16 -6.94 -24.16
C ILE A 405 1.51 -8.15 -23.29
N ALA A 406 1.56 -8.02 -21.96
CA ALA A 406 2.12 -9.02 -21.06
C ALA A 406 1.13 -10.17 -20.74
N TYR A 407 0.75 -10.92 -21.78
CA TYR A 407 -0.21 -12.05 -21.68
C TYR A 407 0.40 -13.38 -22.12
N GLY A 408 -0.34 -14.45 -21.88
CA GLY A 408 0.04 -15.81 -22.26
C GLY A 408 1.08 -16.44 -21.34
N THR A 409 1.57 -17.59 -21.71
CA THR A 409 2.51 -18.41 -20.93
C THR A 409 3.80 -17.66 -20.64
N GLN A 410 4.23 -17.66 -19.37
CA GLN A 410 5.52 -17.11 -18.94
C GLN A 410 6.60 -18.21 -18.97
N ARG A 411 7.80 -17.84 -19.46
CA ARG A 411 9.02 -18.64 -19.34
C ARG A 411 10.10 -17.78 -18.71
N ASP A 412 10.71 -18.28 -17.65
CA ASP A 412 11.73 -17.56 -16.87
C ASP A 412 13.15 -17.98 -17.28
N TYR A 413 14.06 -17.02 -17.33
CA TYR A 413 15.49 -17.15 -17.63
C TYR A 413 16.28 -16.42 -16.52
N LEU A 414 16.16 -16.95 -15.28
CA LEU A 414 16.83 -16.43 -14.09
C LEU A 414 18.13 -17.23 -13.85
N ASP A 415 19.05 -17.20 -14.79
CA ASP A 415 20.21 -18.08 -14.88
C ASP A 415 21.58 -17.36 -14.91
N HIS A 416 21.60 -16.05 -14.69
CA HIS A 416 22.84 -15.26 -14.60
C HIS A 416 22.67 -14.11 -13.59
N ALA A 417 23.64 -13.99 -12.67
CA ALA A 417 23.57 -13.05 -11.56
C ALA A 417 23.27 -11.59 -11.96
N ASN A 418 23.81 -11.13 -13.06
CA ASN A 418 23.67 -9.73 -13.51
C ASN A 418 22.78 -9.54 -14.73
N CYS A 419 22.24 -10.63 -15.30
CA CYS A 419 21.35 -10.52 -16.46
C CYS A 419 20.26 -11.58 -16.37
N ILE A 420 19.04 -11.18 -16.11
CA ILE A 420 17.86 -12.06 -16.05
C ILE A 420 16.84 -11.64 -17.11
N GLY A 421 15.92 -12.57 -17.44
CA GLY A 421 14.85 -12.26 -18.35
C GLY A 421 13.67 -13.20 -18.21
N TRP A 422 12.59 -12.88 -18.87
CA TRP A 422 11.42 -13.75 -19.03
C TRP A 422 10.70 -13.40 -20.34
N THR A 423 9.85 -14.32 -20.76
CA THR A 423 8.97 -14.08 -21.91
C THR A 423 7.51 -14.28 -21.52
N ARG A 424 6.63 -13.59 -22.20
CA ARG A 424 5.18 -13.83 -22.22
C ARG A 424 4.82 -14.17 -23.65
N GLU A 425 4.21 -15.33 -23.87
CA GLU A 425 3.98 -15.84 -25.24
C GLU A 425 2.90 -15.09 -26.00
N GLY A 426 2.04 -14.32 -25.31
CA GLY A 426 0.82 -13.79 -25.86
C GLY A 426 -0.29 -14.83 -25.93
N ASP A 427 -1.51 -14.41 -26.19
CA ASP A 427 -2.68 -15.28 -26.35
C ASP A 427 -3.60 -14.78 -27.48
N ASP A 428 -4.67 -15.51 -27.76
CA ASP A 428 -5.60 -15.19 -28.86
C ASP A 428 -6.68 -14.20 -28.43
N GLU A 429 -6.91 -14.05 -27.14
CA GLU A 429 -7.86 -13.07 -26.58
C GLU A 429 -7.29 -11.64 -26.67
N HIS A 430 -5.95 -11.52 -26.53
CA HIS A 430 -5.22 -10.23 -26.56
C HIS A 430 -4.35 -10.18 -27.83
N LYS A 431 -4.95 -9.83 -28.96
CA LYS A 431 -4.24 -9.75 -30.25
C LYS A 431 -3.06 -8.81 -30.17
N GLY A 432 -1.93 -9.24 -30.75
CA GLY A 432 -0.69 -8.46 -30.71
C GLY A 432 0.05 -8.52 -29.38
N SER A 433 -0.41 -9.29 -28.41
CA SER A 433 0.29 -9.56 -27.15
C SER A 433 1.49 -10.48 -27.33
N GLY A 434 2.34 -10.50 -26.30
CA GLY A 434 3.58 -11.27 -26.23
C GLY A 434 4.80 -10.37 -26.19
N CYS A 435 5.75 -10.70 -25.30
CA CYS A 435 6.99 -9.94 -25.14
C CYS A 435 8.13 -10.81 -24.60
N ALA A 436 9.34 -10.30 -24.78
CA ALA A 436 10.53 -10.73 -24.07
C ALA A 436 11.08 -9.56 -23.26
N VAL A 437 11.39 -9.79 -22.00
CA VAL A 437 11.90 -8.76 -21.08
C VAL A 437 13.25 -9.19 -20.54
N LEU A 438 14.24 -8.28 -20.59
CA LEU A 438 15.56 -8.49 -20.01
C LEU A 438 15.90 -7.35 -19.08
N LEU A 439 16.60 -7.70 -17.98
CA LEU A 439 17.19 -6.74 -17.03
C LEU A 439 18.67 -7.03 -16.89
N SER A 440 19.45 -5.96 -16.78
CA SER A 440 20.85 -6.05 -16.32
C SER A 440 21.10 -5.00 -15.23
N ASN A 441 21.64 -5.43 -14.09
CA ASN A 441 22.13 -4.53 -13.05
C ASN A 441 23.65 -4.27 -13.14
N GLY A 442 24.30 -4.78 -14.18
CA GLY A 442 25.73 -4.63 -14.48
C GLY A 442 25.96 -4.10 -15.89
N ASP A 443 26.85 -4.74 -16.62
CA ASP A 443 27.18 -4.42 -18.01
C ASP A 443 26.04 -4.81 -18.97
N GLU A 444 26.14 -4.47 -20.25
CA GLU A 444 25.20 -4.92 -21.26
C GLU A 444 25.15 -6.47 -21.34
N GLY A 445 23.98 -7.00 -21.68
CA GLY A 445 23.77 -8.44 -21.71
C GLY A 445 22.84 -8.89 -22.81
N PHE A 446 22.76 -10.20 -22.98
CA PHE A 446 21.84 -10.84 -23.93
C PHE A 446 21.39 -12.21 -23.43
N LYS A 447 20.29 -12.71 -23.97
CA LYS A 447 19.77 -14.06 -23.70
C LYS A 447 19.08 -14.63 -24.93
N GLN A 448 19.35 -15.93 -25.21
CA GLN A 448 18.50 -16.71 -26.08
C GLN A 448 17.20 -17.06 -25.33
N MET A 449 16.06 -16.55 -25.81
CA MET A 449 14.78 -16.78 -25.16
C MET A 449 13.72 -17.19 -26.18
N GLU A 450 12.74 -17.98 -25.71
CA GLU A 450 11.61 -18.45 -26.50
C GLU A 450 10.38 -17.60 -26.20
N VAL A 451 9.89 -16.87 -27.20
CA VAL A 451 8.62 -16.10 -27.12
C VAL A 451 7.43 -16.88 -27.68
N GLY A 452 7.67 -18.08 -28.22
CA GLY A 452 6.66 -18.99 -28.77
C GLY A 452 6.55 -18.95 -30.29
N LYS A 453 6.18 -20.11 -30.85
CA LYS A 453 6.08 -20.34 -32.31
C LYS A 453 5.08 -19.44 -33.02
N ARG A 454 4.11 -18.89 -32.32
CA ARG A 454 3.14 -17.93 -32.86
C ARG A 454 3.79 -16.63 -33.37
N HIS A 455 5.04 -16.36 -32.95
CA HIS A 455 5.82 -15.20 -33.35
C HIS A 455 6.87 -15.53 -34.42
N ALA A 456 6.97 -16.77 -34.90
CA ALA A 456 7.93 -17.17 -35.90
C ALA A 456 7.91 -16.28 -37.14
N GLY A 457 9.08 -15.81 -37.58
CA GLY A 457 9.27 -14.89 -38.72
C GLY A 457 8.94 -13.41 -38.42
N LYS A 458 8.37 -13.08 -37.24
CA LYS A 458 8.14 -11.68 -36.85
C LYS A 458 9.42 -10.99 -36.42
N THR A 459 9.51 -9.70 -36.69
CA THR A 459 10.57 -8.83 -36.15
C THR A 459 10.14 -8.22 -34.83
N PHE A 460 10.99 -8.33 -33.81
CA PHE A 460 10.79 -7.68 -32.49
C PHE A 460 11.71 -6.47 -32.39
N ILE A 461 11.20 -5.43 -31.74
CA ILE A 461 11.89 -4.18 -31.39
C ILE A 461 11.78 -3.91 -29.89
N ASP A 462 12.70 -3.14 -29.33
CA ASP A 462 12.59 -2.70 -27.94
C ASP A 462 11.51 -1.61 -27.80
N TYR A 463 10.42 -1.93 -27.12
CA TYR A 463 9.28 -1.05 -26.88
C TYR A 463 9.64 0.19 -26.07
N LEU A 464 10.65 0.08 -25.20
CA LEU A 464 11.12 1.21 -24.38
C LEU A 464 12.05 2.15 -25.17
N GLY A 465 12.62 1.66 -26.29
CA GLY A 465 13.52 2.42 -27.16
C GLY A 465 14.93 2.58 -26.60
N LYS A 466 15.35 1.69 -25.69
CA LYS A 466 16.70 1.71 -25.10
C LYS A 466 17.73 0.96 -25.94
N HIS A 467 17.29 0.02 -26.77
CA HIS A 467 18.17 -0.77 -27.64
C HIS A 467 17.75 -0.67 -29.12
N PRO A 468 18.65 -0.35 -30.04
CA PRO A 468 18.29 -0.07 -31.43
C PRO A 468 18.13 -1.33 -32.33
N ALA A 469 18.46 -2.51 -31.80
CA ALA A 469 18.42 -3.74 -32.61
C ALA A 469 16.98 -4.11 -33.01
N ARG A 470 16.91 -4.83 -34.15
CA ARG A 470 15.70 -5.49 -34.64
C ARG A 470 16.00 -6.99 -34.67
N VAL A 471 15.17 -7.75 -33.97
CA VAL A 471 15.41 -9.18 -33.74
C VAL A 471 14.35 -9.99 -34.47
N THR A 472 14.76 -10.91 -35.36
CA THR A 472 13.82 -11.80 -36.05
C THR A 472 13.67 -13.11 -35.28
N ILE A 473 12.43 -13.50 -34.99
CA ILE A 473 12.11 -14.74 -34.30
C ILE A 473 12.26 -15.91 -35.27
N ASP A 474 13.00 -16.96 -34.89
CA ASP A 474 13.21 -18.16 -35.71
C ASP A 474 11.95 -19.05 -35.79
N ALA A 475 12.07 -20.16 -36.55
CA ALA A 475 10.96 -21.09 -36.74
C ALA A 475 10.52 -21.83 -35.46
N ASP A 476 11.40 -21.89 -34.47
CA ASP A 476 11.11 -22.51 -33.15
C ASP A 476 10.56 -21.49 -32.12
N GLY A 477 10.37 -20.23 -32.52
CA GLY A 477 9.85 -19.18 -31.65
C GLY A 477 10.92 -18.57 -30.75
N LYS A 478 12.21 -18.66 -31.13
CA LYS A 478 13.33 -18.21 -30.30
C LYS A 478 14.09 -17.09 -31.00
N ALA A 479 14.78 -16.29 -30.19
CA ALA A 479 15.74 -15.30 -30.68
C ALA A 479 16.70 -14.88 -29.55
N GLU A 480 17.79 -14.21 -29.94
CA GLU A 480 18.68 -13.54 -29.01
C GLU A 480 18.21 -12.11 -28.77
N PHE A 481 17.86 -11.83 -27.54
CA PHE A 481 17.42 -10.51 -27.10
C PHE A 481 18.53 -9.83 -26.29
N HIS A 482 18.58 -8.51 -26.34
CA HIS A 482 19.66 -7.71 -25.76
C HIS A 482 19.14 -6.71 -24.73
N VAL A 483 19.98 -6.31 -23.78
CA VAL A 483 19.72 -5.24 -22.82
C VAL A 483 20.98 -4.42 -22.60
N ALA A 484 20.84 -3.09 -22.52
CA ALA A 484 21.93 -2.21 -22.14
C ALA A 484 22.29 -2.39 -20.65
N GLY A 485 23.51 -1.99 -20.27
CA GLY A 485 23.96 -2.06 -18.89
C GLY A 485 23.09 -1.21 -17.96
N SER A 486 22.87 -1.70 -16.72
CA SER A 486 22.03 -1.05 -15.70
C SER A 486 20.67 -0.58 -16.22
N SER A 487 19.99 -1.46 -16.97
CA SER A 487 18.78 -1.11 -17.71
C SER A 487 17.81 -2.29 -17.84
N VAL A 488 16.64 -1.99 -18.42
CA VAL A 488 15.62 -2.94 -18.84
C VAL A 488 15.28 -2.72 -20.30
N SER A 489 15.08 -3.82 -21.06
CA SER A 489 14.51 -3.82 -22.41
C SER A 489 13.22 -4.65 -22.46
N VAL A 490 12.26 -4.22 -23.27
CA VAL A 490 10.97 -4.90 -23.47
C VAL A 490 10.76 -5.09 -24.96
N TRP A 491 10.99 -6.30 -25.44
CA TRP A 491 10.92 -6.66 -26.84
C TRP A 491 9.52 -7.10 -27.23
N VAL A 492 8.96 -6.48 -28.25
CA VAL A 492 7.62 -6.74 -28.75
C VAL A 492 7.63 -6.83 -30.27
N ALA A 493 6.65 -7.51 -30.86
CA ALA A 493 6.50 -7.53 -32.30
C ALA A 493 6.32 -6.09 -32.84
N GLU A 494 7.08 -5.70 -33.84
CA GLU A 494 7.01 -4.38 -34.47
C GLU A 494 5.65 -4.14 -35.11
N ASP A 495 5.11 -5.17 -35.78
CA ASP A 495 3.75 -5.18 -36.32
C ASP A 495 2.87 -6.02 -35.37
N ARG A 496 2.07 -5.34 -34.57
CA ARG A 496 1.22 -5.99 -33.55
C ARG A 496 -0.22 -6.24 -34.04
N GLY A 497 -0.54 -5.81 -35.28
CA GLY A 497 -1.83 -6.08 -35.94
C GLY A 497 -2.90 -5.06 -35.60
#